data_15cfa59904f469b8a68825c4ee46708f
#
_entry.id   15cfa59904f469b8a68825c4ee46708f
#
_cell.length_a   1.000
_cell.length_b   1.000
_cell.length_c   1.000
_cell.angle_alpha   90.00
_cell.angle_beta   90.00
_cell.angle_gamma   90.00
#
_symmetry.space_group_name_H-M   'P 1'
#
loop_
_entity.id
_entity.type
_entity.pdbx_description
1 polymer ?
#
loop_
_entity_poly.entity_id
_entity_poly.type
_entity_poly.pdbx_seq_one_letter_code
_entity_poly.pdbx_strand_id
1 'polypeptide(L)'
;MGNIEYRPETCVWELTTGCNLHCRHCASSCREEGRKDELSETEIKNAAEQIAELDVKWVSLTGGEVLTSDCWETAVSVLENHGVRVHMITNGTLLDETAVSRIAKLGVSMVSASLE
;
A
#
# COMPACT_ATOMS: atom_id res chain seq x y z
N MET A 1 32.97 -20.33 5.15
CA MET A 1 31.57 -20.12 4.76
C MET A 1 31.19 -18.67 4.97
N GLY A 2 30.79 -17.98 3.93
CA GLY A 2 30.40 -16.59 4.03
C GLY A 2 29.10 -16.41 4.78
N ASN A 3 28.93 -15.26 5.41
CA ASN A 3 27.67 -14.89 6.03
C ASN A 3 26.66 -14.57 4.94
N ILE A 4 25.48 -15.19 5.01
CA ILE A 4 24.38 -14.89 4.12
C ILE A 4 23.60 -13.74 4.73
N GLU A 5 23.63 -12.59 4.06
CA GLU A 5 22.80 -11.47 4.46
C GLU A 5 21.49 -11.50 3.68
N TYR A 6 20.40 -11.54 4.39
CA TYR A 6 19.08 -11.47 3.78
C TYR A 6 18.61 -10.02 3.84
N ARG A 7 18.59 -9.35 2.68
CA ARG A 7 18.02 -8.02 2.57
C ARG A 7 16.73 -8.14 1.78
N PRO A 8 15.59 -7.75 2.36
CA PRO A 8 14.37 -7.79 1.59
C PRO A 8 14.45 -6.76 0.46
N GLU A 9 14.19 -7.19 -0.76
CA GLU A 9 14.11 -6.29 -1.91
C GLU A 9 12.73 -5.69 -2.08
N THR A 10 11.71 -6.45 -1.70
CA THR A 10 10.32 -6.05 -1.82
C THR A 10 9.59 -6.32 -0.52
N CYS A 11 8.57 -5.52 -0.27
CA CYS A 11 7.66 -5.68 0.85
C CYS A 11 6.25 -5.54 0.33
N VAL A 12 5.35 -6.41 0.76
CA VAL A 12 3.92 -6.27 0.48
C VAL A 12 3.26 -5.78 1.77
N TRP A 13 2.60 -4.66 1.68
CA TRP A 13 1.94 -4.05 2.84
C TRP A 13 0.43 -3.99 2.60
N GLU A 14 -0.29 -4.79 3.36
CA GLU A 14 -1.74 -4.74 3.36
C GLU A 14 -2.20 -3.61 4.27
N LEU A 15 -2.45 -2.47 3.67
CA LEU A 15 -2.71 -1.22 4.37
C LEU A 15 -4.07 -1.19 5.06
N THR A 16 -5.05 -1.84 4.46
CA THR A 16 -6.41 -1.90 4.99
C THR A 16 -7.08 -3.20 4.59
N THR A 17 -8.04 -3.66 5.38
CA THR A 17 -8.93 -4.75 4.98
C THR A 17 -10.25 -4.23 4.43
N GLY A 18 -10.46 -2.90 4.41
CA GLY A 18 -11.64 -2.28 3.82
C GLY A 18 -11.67 -2.49 2.31
N CYS A 19 -12.83 -2.80 1.77
CA CYS A 19 -13.00 -2.99 0.34
C CYS A 19 -14.42 -2.64 -0.06
N ASN A 20 -14.56 -1.99 -1.22
CA ASN A 20 -15.86 -1.64 -1.78
C ASN A 20 -16.41 -2.70 -2.73
N LEU A 21 -15.72 -3.84 -2.85
CA LEU A 21 -16.15 -4.99 -3.63
C LEU A 21 -16.07 -6.26 -2.78
N HIS A 22 -16.97 -7.21 -3.03
CA HIS A 22 -16.92 -8.52 -2.42
C HIS A 22 -16.41 -9.54 -3.44
N CYS A 23 -15.10 -9.64 -3.55
CA CYS A 23 -14.46 -10.53 -4.51
C CYS A 23 -14.51 -11.98 -4.05
N ARG A 24 -14.86 -12.88 -4.96
CA ARG A 24 -14.91 -14.32 -4.66
C ARG A 24 -13.56 -14.90 -4.25
N HIS A 25 -12.50 -14.30 -4.75
CA HIS A 25 -11.13 -14.79 -4.55
C HIS A 25 -10.33 -13.91 -3.58
N CYS A 26 -11.02 -13.15 -2.73
CA CYS A 26 -10.35 -12.30 -1.77
C CYS A 26 -9.69 -13.14 -0.67
N ALA A 27 -8.36 -13.11 -0.63
CA ALA A 27 -7.58 -13.86 0.35
C ALA A 27 -7.56 -13.19 1.73
N SER A 28 -7.89 -11.91 1.80
CA SER A 28 -7.76 -11.09 3.01
C SER A 28 -9.04 -11.00 3.83
N SER A 29 -10.09 -11.69 3.45
CA SER A 29 -11.40 -11.61 4.15
C SER A 29 -11.86 -10.17 4.33
N CYS A 30 -11.80 -9.40 3.26
CA CYS A 30 -12.04 -7.97 3.29
C CYS A 30 -13.48 -7.62 3.65
N ARG A 31 -13.62 -6.52 4.35
CA ARG A 31 -14.90 -5.94 4.73
C ARG A 31 -14.98 -4.52 4.21
N GLU A 32 -16.19 -4.06 3.90
CA GLU A 32 -16.40 -2.69 3.45
C GLU A 32 -15.88 -1.66 4.44
N GLU A 33 -16.04 -1.91 5.72
CA GLU A 33 -15.63 -1.00 6.80
C GLU A 33 -14.19 -1.20 7.27
N GLY A 34 -13.54 -2.29 6.86
CA GLY A 34 -12.21 -2.62 7.35
C GLY A 34 -12.22 -3.19 8.75
N ARG A 35 -11.05 -3.27 9.36
CA ARG A 35 -10.91 -3.72 10.75
C ARG A 35 -11.03 -2.53 11.69
N LYS A 36 -11.58 -2.78 12.89
CA LYS A 36 -11.64 -1.75 13.93
C LYS A 36 -10.27 -1.39 14.49
N ASP A 37 -9.31 -2.28 14.37
CA ASP A 37 -7.94 -2.13 14.89
C ASP A 37 -6.93 -1.71 13.83
N GLU A 38 -7.40 -1.15 12.72
CA GLU A 38 -6.49 -0.64 11.71
C GLU A 38 -5.63 0.50 12.26
N LEU A 39 -4.42 0.64 11.71
CA LEU A 39 -3.47 1.64 12.17
C LEU A 39 -3.98 3.06 11.93
N SER A 40 -3.71 3.93 12.88
CA SER A 40 -3.95 5.37 12.74
C SER A 40 -2.94 5.96 11.75
N GLU A 41 -3.16 7.21 11.33
CA GLU A 41 -2.22 7.92 10.45
C GLU A 41 -0.81 7.97 11.04
N THR A 42 -0.68 8.25 12.33
CA THR A 42 0.61 8.29 13.01
C THR A 42 1.29 6.94 13.00
N GLU A 43 0.54 5.88 13.26
CA GLU A 43 1.06 4.52 13.24
C GLU A 43 1.50 4.11 11.84
N ILE A 44 0.73 4.50 10.81
CA ILE A 44 1.07 4.23 9.41
C ILE A 44 2.37 4.97 9.03
N LYS A 45 2.50 6.21 9.44
CA LYS A 45 3.73 6.98 9.21
C LYS A 45 4.93 6.27 9.84
N ASN A 46 4.80 5.85 11.11
CA ASN A 46 5.88 5.15 11.80
C ASN A 46 6.20 3.81 11.14
N ALA A 47 5.19 3.06 10.72
CA ALA A 47 5.39 1.79 10.02
C ALA A 47 6.10 1.99 8.68
N ALA A 48 5.73 3.02 7.92
CA ALA A 48 6.37 3.34 6.66
C ALA A 48 7.84 3.71 6.86
N GLU A 49 8.16 4.48 7.90
CA GLU A 49 9.54 4.83 8.24
C GLU A 49 10.35 3.58 8.59
N GLN A 50 9.78 2.66 9.36
CA GLN A 50 10.44 1.40 9.71
C GLN A 50 10.68 0.52 8.48
N ILE A 51 9.73 0.46 7.57
CA ILE A 51 9.89 -0.28 6.31
C ILE A 51 11.02 0.35 5.49
N ALA A 52 11.07 1.67 5.43
CA ALA A 52 12.14 2.38 4.70
C ALA A 52 13.53 2.08 5.30
N GLU A 53 13.61 1.91 6.62
CA GLU A 53 14.86 1.55 7.30
C GLU A 53 15.36 0.15 6.96
N LEU A 54 14.48 -0.74 6.47
CA LEU A 54 14.87 -2.06 6.02
C LEU A 54 15.61 -2.07 4.67
N ASP A 55 15.75 -0.89 4.06
CA ASP A 55 16.43 -0.73 2.78
C ASP A 55 15.80 -1.52 1.63
N VAL A 56 14.48 -1.69 1.68
CA VAL A 56 13.73 -2.32 0.60
C VAL A 56 13.69 -1.38 -0.60
N LYS A 57 13.67 -1.94 -1.80
CA LYS A 57 13.60 -1.17 -3.04
C LYS A 57 12.17 -0.84 -3.45
N TRP A 58 11.26 -1.75 -3.17
CA TRP A 58 9.86 -1.66 -3.58
C TRP A 58 8.94 -2.02 -2.45
N VAL A 59 7.84 -1.29 -2.34
CA VAL A 59 6.73 -1.66 -1.46
C VAL A 59 5.48 -1.72 -2.31
N SER A 60 4.80 -2.87 -2.27
CA SER A 60 3.49 -3.03 -2.90
C SER A 60 2.43 -2.74 -1.85
N LEU A 61 1.70 -1.65 -2.04
CA LEU A 61 0.57 -1.31 -1.19
C LEU A 61 -0.68 -1.98 -1.71
N THR A 62 -1.26 -2.77 -0.88
CA THR A 62 -2.46 -3.53 -1.20
C THR A 62 -3.41 -3.48 0.01
N GLY A 63 -4.42 -4.28 -0.02
CA GLY A 63 -5.40 -4.34 1.06
C GLY A 63 -6.62 -5.05 0.55
N GLY A 64 -7.76 -4.78 1.16
CA GLY A 64 -9.03 -4.97 0.50
C GLY A 64 -9.02 -4.11 -0.75
N GLU A 65 -9.19 -2.83 -0.55
CA GLU A 65 -8.98 -1.84 -1.62
C GLU A 65 -8.15 -0.69 -1.03
N VAL A 66 -6.93 -0.52 -1.52
CA VAL A 66 -5.97 0.44 -0.97
C VAL A 66 -6.52 1.88 -0.96
N LEU A 67 -7.30 2.25 -1.97
CA LEU A 67 -7.85 3.61 -2.07
C LEU A 67 -8.99 3.88 -1.08
N THR A 68 -9.49 2.87 -0.38
CA THR A 68 -10.45 3.09 0.72
C THR A 68 -9.75 3.49 2.01
N SER A 69 -8.43 3.32 2.10
CA SER A 69 -7.69 3.76 3.28
C SER A 69 -7.61 5.28 3.31
N ASP A 70 -7.86 5.88 4.46
CA ASP A 70 -7.70 7.33 4.63
C ASP A 70 -6.23 7.75 4.67
N CYS A 71 -5.32 6.80 4.83
CA CYS A 71 -3.92 7.06 5.09
C CYS A 71 -2.97 6.57 3.99
N TRP A 72 -3.50 6.17 2.82
CA TRP A 72 -2.64 5.67 1.75
C TRP A 72 -1.65 6.74 1.25
N GLU A 73 -2.07 8.00 1.23
CA GLU A 73 -1.21 9.09 0.79
C GLU A 73 -0.05 9.31 1.76
N THR A 74 -0.32 9.19 3.06
CA THR A 74 0.71 9.29 4.09
C THR A 74 1.75 8.19 3.90
N ALA A 75 1.31 6.95 3.71
CA ALA A 75 2.21 5.83 3.48
C ALA A 75 3.09 6.05 2.24
N VAL A 76 2.49 6.45 1.13
CA VAL A 76 3.21 6.71 -0.12
C VAL A 76 4.22 7.84 0.07
N SER A 77 3.81 8.96 0.68
CA SER A 77 4.68 10.11 0.91
C SER A 77 5.92 9.74 1.70
N VAL A 78 5.76 9.01 2.78
CA VAL A 78 6.89 8.63 3.62
C VAL A 78 7.84 7.71 2.85
N LEU A 79 7.30 6.70 2.17
CA LEU A 79 8.12 5.75 1.42
C LEU A 79 8.87 6.44 0.28
N GLU A 80 8.19 7.27 -0.49
CA GLU A 80 8.82 7.99 -1.61
C GLU A 80 9.89 8.97 -1.12
N ASN A 81 9.66 9.65 0.00
CA ASN A 81 10.65 10.56 0.57
C ASN A 81 11.92 9.84 1.02
N HIS A 82 11.85 8.55 1.29
CA HIS A 82 13.01 7.74 1.65
C HIS A 82 13.60 6.99 0.46
N GLY A 83 13.14 7.28 -0.74
CA GLY A 83 13.66 6.65 -1.96
C GLY A 83 13.13 5.24 -2.24
N VAL A 84 12.09 4.81 -1.55
CA VAL A 84 11.46 3.52 -1.78
C VAL A 84 10.40 3.68 -2.87
N ARG A 85 10.44 2.82 -3.88
CA ARG A 85 9.45 2.84 -4.96
C ARG A 85 8.16 2.19 -4.50
N VAL A 86 7.05 2.78 -4.86
CA VAL A 86 5.73 2.29 -4.46
C VAL A 86 4.96 1.76 -5.67
N HIS A 87 4.44 0.56 -5.51
CA HIS A 87 3.52 -0.08 -6.44
C HIS A 87 2.17 -0.20 -5.75
N MET A 88 1.14 0.43 -6.29
CA MET A 88 -0.21 0.33 -5.74
C MET A 88 -1.02 -0.71 -6.50
N ILE A 89 -1.72 -1.56 -5.76
CA ILE A 89 -2.61 -2.57 -6.33
C ILE A 89 -4.02 -2.22 -5.91
N THR A 90 -4.88 -1.93 -6.87
CA THR A 90 -6.26 -1.47 -6.64
C THR A 90 -7.24 -2.28 -7.49
N ASN A 91 -8.50 -2.33 -7.07
CA ASN A 91 -9.55 -2.92 -7.89
C ASN A 91 -10.04 -1.99 -9.02
N GLY A 92 -9.56 -0.75 -9.01
CA GLY A 92 -9.83 0.22 -10.08
C GLY A 92 -11.13 1.02 -9.94
N THR A 93 -12.03 0.64 -9.03
CA THR A 93 -13.35 1.31 -8.93
C THR A 93 -13.27 2.76 -8.46
N LEU A 94 -12.24 3.10 -7.72
CA LEU A 94 -12.03 4.45 -7.19
C LEU A 94 -11.00 5.25 -7.99
N LEU A 95 -10.52 4.72 -9.11
CA LEU A 95 -9.58 5.43 -9.99
C LEU A 95 -10.32 6.42 -10.89
N ASP A 96 -10.56 7.60 -10.37
CA ASP A 96 -11.07 8.73 -11.15
C ASP A 96 -9.93 9.71 -11.44
N GLU A 97 -10.21 10.80 -12.14
CA GLU A 97 -9.20 11.80 -12.48
C GLU A 97 -8.52 12.40 -11.25
N THR A 98 -9.28 12.60 -10.17
CA THR A 98 -8.75 13.14 -8.93
C THR A 98 -7.77 12.18 -8.28
N ALA A 99 -8.14 10.89 -8.18
CA ALA A 99 -7.29 9.87 -7.61
C ALA A 99 -6.01 9.69 -8.44
N VAL A 100 -6.13 9.62 -9.76
CA VAL A 100 -4.98 9.48 -10.66
C VAL A 100 -4.04 10.67 -10.51
N SER A 101 -4.57 11.87 -10.42
CA SER A 101 -3.77 13.08 -10.23
C SER A 101 -3.00 13.04 -8.90
N ARG A 102 -3.64 12.62 -7.83
CA ARG A 102 -3.00 12.51 -6.51
C ARG A 102 -1.91 11.45 -6.50
N ILE A 103 -2.17 10.30 -7.10
CA ILE A 103 -1.20 9.21 -7.25
C ILE A 103 0.04 9.72 -8.01
N ALA A 104 -0.18 10.40 -9.12
CA ALA A 104 0.91 10.94 -9.94
C ALA A 104 1.74 11.98 -9.17
N LYS A 105 1.10 12.87 -8.44
CA LYS A 105 1.79 13.91 -7.65
C LYS A 105 2.66 13.33 -6.55
N LEU A 106 2.26 12.20 -5.98
CA LEU A 106 3.00 11.56 -4.91
C LEU A 106 4.17 10.71 -5.42
N GLY A 107 4.29 10.52 -6.72
CA GLY A 107 5.42 9.82 -7.30
C GLY A 107 5.31 8.30 -7.30
N VAL A 108 4.10 7.77 -7.20
CA VAL A 108 3.89 6.32 -7.28
C VAL A 108 4.46 5.77 -8.58
N SER A 109 5.31 4.75 -8.47
CA SER A 109 6.05 4.21 -9.61
C SER A 109 5.21 3.32 -10.51
N MET A 110 4.23 2.62 -9.97
CA MET A 110 3.39 1.70 -10.71
C MET A 110 2.03 1.53 -10.05
N VAL A 111 0.99 1.43 -10.86
CA VAL A 111 -0.36 1.10 -10.39
C VAL A 111 -0.86 -0.07 -11.20
N SER A 112 -1.32 -1.12 -10.53
CA SER A 112 -1.95 -2.25 -11.16
C SER A 112 -3.42 -2.31 -10.76
N ALA A 113 -4.30 -2.45 -11.72
CA ALA A 113 -5.73 -2.61 -11.46
C ALA A 113 -6.10 -4.08 -11.65
N SER A 114 -6.71 -4.67 -10.63
CA SER A 114 -7.26 -6.02 -10.73
C SER A 114 -8.65 -5.95 -11.33
N LEU A 115 -8.90 -6.73 -12.33
CA LEU A 115 -10.22 -6.85 -12.95
C LEU A 115 -10.87 -8.15 -12.50
N GLU A 116 -12.08 -8.07 -12.00
CA GLU A 116 -12.87 -9.22 -11.59
C GLU A 116 -13.82 -9.66 -12.71
#